data_b4ca7e5da7f2066076d0e21f9f44a20e
#
_entry.id   b4ca7e5da7f2066076d0e21f9f44a20e
#
_cell.length_a   1.000
_cell.length_b   1.000
_cell.length_c   1.000
_cell.angle_alpha   90.00
_cell.angle_beta   90.00
_cell.angle_gamma   90.00
#
_symmetry.space_group_name_H-M   'P 1'
#
loop_
_entity.id
_entity.type
_entity.pdbx_description
1 polymer ?
#
loop_
_entity_poly.entity_id
_entity_poly.type
_entity_poly.pdbx_seq_one_letter_code
_entity_poly.pdbx_strand_id
1 'polypeptide(L)'
;MSYFRSYFEKNNTIIKNSQVNTAKNPTTEIFYGSGFSKFLFKVDLTDLQDRIDNGDLVIDQNTKHYLKMTNTIFGDEGLKGQNRTTGRNRATSFNIIVFKISEFWDEGLGFDYQDSEYDFTAGNNTFDERPSNWFNKTTLNQWSTQGVYSNSPDIVTTQHFDNGNENLDVDITNYINGIVLSGDTNHGLGLAFEVIYQDITPEIDQSVAFFTKYTQTFFEPFVETIFQDRIEDNRHNFVEKQVQNLYLHVTKGTNYYDLDSLPTVDITDFNNNLVVPLNDLQTTKVRKGIYKVSFGLEGVICDGKRFYIDKWKGLSLNGVSIDDVKQKFIPKPYTAGFTIGENQTELQRYAIQFFGLKHNEKILRGEKRKVVVTFRSINEPKSVLFDEVSYRMFIKEGRTDVVIYDWTLLDVTNENSFVFDTSFMIPREYMIEIKGKTHNEEIFYNETIKFEIVSEK
;
A
#
# COMPACT_ATOMS: atom_id res chain seq x y z
N MET A 1 -4.20 5.53 -3.30
CA MET A 1 -3.87 4.70 -2.12
C MET A 1 -2.82 5.44 -1.33
N SER A 2 -3.02 5.57 -0.05
CA SER A 2 -2.08 6.16 0.89
C SER A 2 -1.57 5.12 1.87
N TYR A 3 -0.44 5.43 2.48
CA TYR A 3 0.25 4.55 3.41
C TYR A 3 0.44 5.29 4.73
N PHE A 4 0.20 4.58 5.82
CA PHE A 4 0.48 5.04 7.16
C PHE A 4 1.31 3.99 7.89
N ARG A 5 2.28 4.38 8.70
CA ARG A 5 3.14 3.45 9.44
C ARG A 5 2.97 3.63 10.93
N SER A 6 2.66 2.53 11.60
CA SER A 6 2.65 2.41 13.06
C SER A 6 3.89 1.61 13.48
N TYR A 7 4.71 2.19 14.35
CA TYR A 7 5.94 1.59 14.83
C TYR A 7 5.72 0.78 16.11
N PHE A 8 6.71 0.01 16.50
CA PHE A 8 6.61 -0.78 17.73
C PHE A 8 6.72 0.10 18.97
N GLU A 9 5.79 -0.07 19.89
CA GLU A 9 5.83 0.53 21.23
C GLU A 9 6.92 -0.11 22.07
N LYS A 10 6.96 -1.45 22.05
CA LYS A 10 7.90 -2.28 22.81
C LYS A 10 8.18 -3.61 22.14
N ASN A 11 9.33 -4.20 22.45
CA ASN A 11 9.71 -5.53 22.01
C ASN A 11 10.61 -6.25 23.01
N ASN A 12 10.67 -7.56 22.93
CA ASN A 12 11.62 -8.40 23.67
C ASN A 12 11.74 -9.79 23.04
N THR A 13 12.91 -10.42 23.13
CA THR A 13 13.07 -11.83 22.80
C THR A 13 13.17 -12.64 24.08
N ILE A 14 12.31 -13.63 24.24
CA ILE A 14 12.33 -14.57 25.36
C ILE A 14 12.90 -15.91 24.93
N ILE A 15 13.72 -16.51 25.77
CA ILE A 15 14.42 -17.76 25.50
C ILE A 15 13.96 -18.85 26.44
N LYS A 16 13.69 -20.04 25.93
CA LYS A 16 13.19 -21.18 26.71
C LYS A 16 14.07 -21.42 27.95
N ASN A 17 13.40 -21.50 29.09
CA ASN A 17 14.01 -21.75 30.43
C ASN A 17 15.08 -20.73 30.85
N SER A 18 15.05 -19.53 30.27
CA SER A 18 15.97 -18.44 30.58
C SER A 18 15.27 -17.24 31.22
N GLN A 19 15.96 -16.53 32.09
CA GLN A 19 15.54 -15.23 32.63
C GLN A 19 16.13 -14.04 31.84
N VAL A 20 16.85 -14.31 30.76
CA VAL A 20 17.42 -13.28 29.89
C VAL A 20 16.33 -12.41 29.29
N ASN A 21 16.59 -11.12 29.28
CA ASN A 21 15.81 -10.10 28.60
C ASN A 21 16.69 -9.40 27.57
N THR A 22 16.22 -9.31 26.33
CA THR A 22 16.99 -8.71 25.22
C THR A 22 16.22 -7.54 24.60
N ALA A 23 15.39 -6.90 25.37
CA ALA A 23 14.47 -5.88 24.87
C ALA A 23 15.16 -4.74 24.09
N LYS A 24 16.33 -4.32 24.55
CA LYS A 24 17.10 -3.21 23.96
C LYS A 24 18.10 -3.63 22.88
N ASN A 25 18.15 -4.92 22.54
CA ASN A 25 19.02 -5.40 21.48
C ASN A 25 18.54 -4.84 20.11
N PRO A 26 19.44 -4.32 19.27
CA PRO A 26 19.10 -3.79 17.95
C PRO A 26 18.57 -4.85 16.96
N THR A 27 18.79 -6.13 17.27
CA THR A 27 18.30 -7.27 16.48
C THR A 27 17.63 -8.31 17.37
N THR A 28 16.65 -9.02 16.81
CA THR A 28 16.08 -10.22 17.43
C THR A 28 16.54 -11.45 16.66
N GLU A 29 16.80 -12.53 17.37
CA GLU A 29 17.08 -13.84 16.80
C GLU A 29 16.06 -14.84 17.28
N ILE A 30 15.29 -15.38 16.35
CA ILE A 30 14.33 -16.45 16.58
C ILE A 30 15.04 -17.74 16.19
N PHE A 31 15.16 -18.68 17.12
CA PHE A 31 15.90 -19.91 16.91
C PHE A 31 15.21 -21.14 17.50
N TYR A 32 15.63 -22.32 17.04
CA TYR A 32 15.29 -23.62 17.59
C TYR A 32 16.52 -24.57 17.56
N GLY A 33 16.51 -25.57 18.44
CA GLY A 33 17.61 -26.56 18.58
C GLY A 33 17.80 -26.99 20.03
N SER A 34 18.94 -26.67 20.62
CA SER A 34 19.23 -26.92 22.04
C SER A 34 18.28 -26.19 23.00
N GLY A 35 17.61 -25.17 22.48
CA GLY A 35 16.52 -24.42 23.07
C GLY A 35 15.69 -23.80 21.97
N PHE A 36 14.81 -22.87 22.31
CA PHE A 36 14.14 -22.01 21.32
C PHE A 36 13.79 -20.64 21.91
N SER A 37 13.60 -19.68 21.02
CA SER A 37 13.21 -18.31 21.38
C SER A 37 11.92 -17.90 20.72
N LYS A 38 11.27 -16.91 21.33
CA LYS A 38 10.10 -16.22 20.79
C LYS A 38 10.35 -14.72 20.87
N PHE A 39 10.05 -14.01 19.81
CA PHE A 39 10.10 -12.54 19.80
C PHE A 39 8.72 -11.99 20.11
N LEU A 40 8.61 -11.12 21.08
CA LEU A 40 7.39 -10.44 21.51
C LEU A 40 7.47 -8.98 21.09
N PHE A 41 6.35 -8.41 20.63
CA PHE A 41 6.29 -7.00 20.28
C PHE A 41 4.87 -6.46 20.43
N LYS A 42 4.77 -5.16 20.63
CA LYS A 42 3.50 -4.43 20.63
C LYS A 42 3.62 -3.23 19.72
N VAL A 43 2.66 -3.07 18.83
CA VAL A 43 2.59 -1.93 17.92
C VAL A 43 1.88 -0.78 18.62
N ASP A 44 2.43 0.43 18.48
CA ASP A 44 1.75 1.65 18.89
C ASP A 44 0.70 2.02 17.82
N LEU A 45 -0.55 1.92 18.20
CA LEU A 45 -1.69 2.23 17.34
C LEU A 45 -2.36 3.56 17.69
N THR A 46 -1.77 4.34 18.59
CA THR A 46 -2.36 5.59 19.08
C THR A 46 -2.62 6.57 17.96
N ASP A 47 -1.60 6.86 17.14
CA ASP A 47 -1.73 7.78 16.01
C ASP A 47 -2.71 7.27 14.93
N LEU A 48 -2.78 5.95 14.73
CA LEU A 48 -3.74 5.34 13.82
C LEU A 48 -5.16 5.50 14.35
N GLN A 49 -5.38 5.22 15.63
CA GLN A 49 -6.67 5.40 16.28
C GLN A 49 -7.12 6.86 16.26
N ASP A 50 -6.23 7.79 16.60
CA ASP A 50 -6.51 9.23 16.55
C ASP A 50 -6.94 9.68 15.14
N ARG A 51 -6.32 9.16 14.08
CA ARG A 51 -6.71 9.46 12.70
C ARG A 51 -8.07 8.88 12.33
N ILE A 52 -8.39 7.69 12.83
CA ILE A 52 -9.71 7.06 12.63
C ILE A 52 -10.77 7.87 13.36
N ASP A 53 -10.55 8.20 14.63
CA ASP A 53 -11.49 8.93 15.48
C ASP A 53 -11.74 10.36 14.98
N ASN A 54 -10.69 11.00 14.46
CA ASN A 54 -10.80 12.30 13.81
C ASN A 54 -11.44 12.23 12.42
N GLY A 55 -11.65 11.04 11.85
CA GLY A 55 -12.17 10.85 10.50
C GLY A 55 -11.19 11.22 9.38
N ASP A 56 -9.89 11.30 9.70
CA ASP A 56 -8.83 11.54 8.72
C ASP A 56 -8.47 10.27 7.95
N LEU A 57 -8.72 9.10 8.55
CA LEU A 57 -8.56 7.79 7.96
C LEU A 57 -9.83 6.97 8.18
N VAL A 58 -10.35 6.38 7.11
CA VAL A 58 -11.51 5.50 7.17
C VAL A 58 -11.07 4.08 6.86
N ILE A 59 -11.37 3.18 7.80
CA ILE A 59 -11.16 1.74 7.60
C ILE A 59 -12.34 1.19 6.79
N ASP A 60 -12.06 0.66 5.62
CA ASP A 60 -13.03 0.00 4.74
C ASP A 60 -12.56 -1.42 4.36
N GLN A 61 -13.32 -2.10 3.52
CA GLN A 61 -12.99 -3.46 3.06
C GLN A 61 -11.68 -3.56 2.26
N ASN A 62 -11.17 -2.44 1.73
CA ASN A 62 -9.93 -2.36 0.96
C ASN A 62 -8.73 -1.99 1.83
N THR A 63 -8.98 -1.58 3.08
CA THR A 63 -7.91 -1.25 4.01
C THR A 63 -7.18 -2.51 4.44
N LYS A 64 -5.85 -2.47 4.38
CA LYS A 64 -4.96 -3.58 4.72
C LYS A 64 -3.88 -3.14 5.69
N HIS A 65 -3.51 -4.05 6.58
CA HIS A 65 -2.45 -3.85 7.56
C HIS A 65 -1.42 -4.96 7.44
N TYR A 66 -0.19 -4.59 7.05
CA TYR A 66 0.92 -5.52 6.87
C TYR A 66 1.98 -5.31 7.93
N LEU A 67 2.33 -6.35 8.65
CA LEU A 67 3.50 -6.36 9.53
C LEU A 67 4.74 -6.55 8.67
N LYS A 68 5.70 -5.62 8.79
CA LYS A 68 6.94 -5.63 8.02
C LYS A 68 8.15 -5.57 8.94
N MET A 69 9.04 -6.54 8.78
CA MET A 69 10.33 -6.59 9.49
C MET A 69 11.44 -6.94 8.51
N THR A 70 12.54 -6.21 8.61
CA THR A 70 13.69 -6.43 7.73
C THR A 70 14.63 -7.47 8.36
N ASN A 71 15.01 -8.47 7.56
CA ASN A 71 15.99 -9.47 7.95
C ASN A 71 17.37 -8.82 8.10
N THR A 72 18.17 -9.30 9.06
CA THR A 72 19.51 -8.74 9.35
C THR A 72 20.61 -9.27 8.43
N ILE A 73 20.33 -10.31 7.65
CA ILE A 73 21.31 -10.94 6.76
C ILE A 73 21.31 -10.20 5.42
N PHE A 74 22.09 -9.13 5.35
CA PHE A 74 22.35 -8.46 4.06
C PHE A 74 23.50 -9.16 3.33
N GLY A 75 23.17 -9.85 2.23
CA GLY A 75 24.08 -10.08 1.10
C GLY A 75 25.39 -10.79 1.38
N ASP A 76 25.56 -11.47 2.50
CA ASP A 76 26.81 -12.16 2.82
C ASP A 76 26.79 -13.60 2.28
N GLU A 77 26.79 -13.72 0.95
CA GLU A 77 26.96 -15.01 0.25
C GLU A 77 28.31 -15.68 0.60
N GLY A 78 29.23 -14.93 1.21
CA GLY A 78 30.58 -15.39 1.53
C GLY A 78 30.70 -16.14 2.84
N LEU A 79 29.75 -16.11 3.75
CA LEU A 79 29.87 -16.69 5.09
C LEU A 79 28.84 -17.81 5.31
N LYS A 80 28.91 -18.86 4.51
CA LYS A 80 28.31 -20.18 4.74
C LYS A 80 27.14 -20.27 5.77
N GLY A 81 26.21 -19.33 5.72
CA GLY A 81 24.96 -19.42 6.45
C GLY A 81 25.02 -19.33 7.99
N GLN A 82 26.15 -19.03 8.61
CA GLN A 82 26.24 -18.86 10.06
C GLN A 82 25.94 -17.42 10.49
N ASN A 83 25.10 -17.25 11.51
CA ASN A 83 25.00 -16.00 12.23
C ASN A 83 26.29 -15.75 13.01
N ARG A 84 27.03 -14.69 12.72
CA ARG A 84 28.32 -14.37 13.34
C ARG A 84 28.24 -14.14 14.84
N THR A 85 27.10 -13.71 15.35
CA THR A 85 26.93 -13.30 16.75
C THR A 85 26.69 -14.50 17.67
N THR A 86 25.96 -15.50 17.22
CA THR A 86 25.53 -16.62 18.09
C THR A 86 26.05 -17.98 17.68
N GLY A 87 26.72 -18.10 16.53
CA GLY A 87 27.23 -19.37 16.01
C GLY A 87 26.16 -20.33 15.49
N ARG A 88 24.91 -19.88 15.41
CA ARG A 88 23.79 -20.65 14.85
C ARG A 88 23.80 -20.64 13.33
N ASN A 89 23.27 -21.68 12.72
CA ASN A 89 23.09 -21.73 11.29
C ASN A 89 21.81 -20.97 10.89
N ARG A 90 21.83 -20.39 9.70
CA ARG A 90 20.62 -19.85 9.10
C ARG A 90 19.65 -20.99 8.77
N ALA A 91 18.44 -20.90 9.28
CA ALA A 91 17.38 -21.84 8.95
C ALA A 91 16.94 -21.69 7.48
N THR A 92 16.54 -22.78 6.87
CA THR A 92 16.03 -22.82 5.50
C THR A 92 14.77 -23.69 5.44
N SER A 93 13.83 -23.32 4.55
CA SER A 93 12.55 -24.03 4.34
C SER A 93 11.77 -24.26 5.63
N PHE A 94 11.32 -23.20 6.23
CA PHE A 94 10.58 -23.20 7.50
C PHE A 94 9.45 -22.17 7.50
N ASN A 95 8.58 -22.27 8.50
CA ASN A 95 7.51 -21.32 8.73
C ASN A 95 7.73 -20.55 10.02
N ILE A 96 7.51 -19.23 9.97
CA ILE A 96 7.36 -18.36 11.13
C ILE A 96 5.88 -18.07 11.34
N ILE A 97 5.40 -18.33 12.55
CA ILE A 97 4.05 -17.95 12.97
C ILE A 97 4.04 -16.59 13.64
N VAL A 98 3.01 -15.82 13.36
CA VAL A 98 2.62 -14.62 14.13
C VAL A 98 1.47 -15.02 15.03
N PHE A 99 1.63 -14.84 16.35
CA PHE A 99 0.64 -15.25 17.33
C PHE A 99 0.24 -14.11 18.25
N LYS A 100 -0.98 -14.15 18.82
CA LYS A 100 -1.48 -13.16 19.78
C LYS A 100 -0.88 -13.38 21.15
N ILE A 101 -0.60 -12.28 21.85
CA ILE A 101 -0.29 -12.27 23.27
C ILE A 101 -1.57 -11.92 24.03
N SER A 102 -1.97 -12.77 24.96
CA SER A 102 -3.23 -12.61 25.71
C SER A 102 -3.09 -11.83 27.01
N GLU A 103 -1.87 -11.51 27.45
CA GLU A 103 -1.58 -10.92 28.72
C GLU A 103 -0.72 -9.67 28.60
N PHE A 104 -0.96 -8.71 29.47
CA PHE A 104 -0.08 -7.54 29.59
C PHE A 104 1.34 -8.00 30.00
N TRP A 105 2.35 -7.34 29.45
CA TRP A 105 3.75 -7.60 29.74
C TRP A 105 4.60 -6.32 29.65
N ASP A 106 5.73 -6.30 30.34
CA ASP A 106 6.67 -5.18 30.33
C ASP A 106 7.89 -5.48 29.47
N GLU A 107 8.45 -4.46 28.84
CA GLU A 107 9.55 -4.62 27.86
C GLU A 107 10.86 -5.06 28.53
N GLY A 108 11.35 -4.28 29.47
CA GLY A 108 12.66 -4.47 30.09
C GLY A 108 13.78 -3.63 29.46
N LEU A 109 14.98 -3.79 29.99
CA LEU A 109 16.15 -3.00 29.65
C LEU A 109 17.38 -3.84 29.22
N GLY A 110 17.22 -5.16 29.09
CA GLY A 110 18.31 -6.07 28.73
C GLY A 110 18.82 -5.87 27.31
N PHE A 111 20.12 -6.05 27.12
CA PHE A 111 20.80 -5.82 25.83
C PHE A 111 21.29 -7.10 25.14
N ASP A 112 21.62 -8.17 25.89
CA ASP A 112 22.35 -9.29 25.32
C ASP A 112 21.70 -10.64 25.60
N TYR A 113 21.91 -11.58 24.69
CA TYR A 113 21.55 -12.99 24.81
C TYR A 113 22.47 -13.74 25.78
N GLN A 114 23.63 -13.19 26.12
CA GLN A 114 24.64 -13.80 26.96
C GLN A 114 24.73 -13.23 28.39
N ASP A 115 23.80 -12.41 28.79
CA ASP A 115 23.74 -11.74 30.10
C ASP A 115 23.51 -12.71 31.26
N SER A 116 24.15 -13.88 31.20
CA SER A 116 24.20 -14.86 32.27
C SER A 116 25.13 -14.44 33.43
N GLU A 117 25.96 -13.42 33.24
CA GLU A 117 26.92 -12.96 34.26
C GLU A 117 26.30 -11.93 35.24
N TYR A 118 25.15 -11.33 34.93
CA TYR A 118 24.44 -10.58 35.93
C TYR A 118 23.72 -11.54 36.86
N ASP A 119 24.33 -11.82 38.00
CA ASP A 119 23.72 -12.56 39.09
C ASP A 119 22.63 -11.69 39.75
N PHE A 120 21.47 -11.79 39.23
CA PHE A 120 20.27 -11.09 39.72
C PHE A 120 19.74 -11.65 41.05
N THR A 121 20.32 -12.72 41.54
CA THR A 121 20.02 -13.28 42.86
C THR A 121 20.70 -12.50 43.99
N ALA A 122 21.68 -11.68 43.70
CA ALA A 122 22.50 -10.98 44.69
C ALA A 122 21.87 -9.68 45.25
N GLY A 123 20.60 -9.46 45.15
CA GLY A 123 19.88 -8.51 46.00
C GLY A 123 20.25 -7.00 45.92
N ASN A 124 21.16 -6.61 45.09
CA ASN A 124 21.71 -5.25 45.02
C ASN A 124 21.30 -4.43 43.79
N ASN A 125 20.54 -4.99 42.87
CA ASN A 125 20.10 -4.25 41.70
C ASN A 125 18.69 -3.72 41.93
N THR A 126 18.62 -2.46 42.26
CA THR A 126 17.39 -1.67 42.42
C THR A 126 16.67 -1.38 41.11
N PHE A 127 17.20 -1.84 39.99
CA PHE A 127 16.61 -1.67 38.67
C PHE A 127 16.07 -2.99 38.17
N ASP A 128 14.80 -2.96 37.96
CA ASP A 128 14.08 -4.05 37.39
C ASP A 128 14.23 -4.05 35.87
N GLU A 129 15.40 -4.49 35.45
CA GLU A 129 15.81 -4.49 34.04
C GLU A 129 15.15 -5.60 33.23
N ARG A 130 14.43 -6.54 33.89
CA ARG A 130 13.96 -7.81 33.32
C ARG A 130 12.50 -8.13 33.58
N PRO A 131 11.58 -7.22 33.32
CA PRO A 131 10.20 -7.55 33.61
C PRO A 131 9.70 -8.74 32.79
N SER A 132 9.95 -8.81 31.48
CA SER A 132 9.53 -9.97 30.69
C SER A 132 10.69 -10.89 30.32
N ASN A 133 10.48 -12.18 30.53
CA ASN A 133 11.36 -13.27 30.17
C ASN A 133 10.53 -14.55 29.96
N TRP A 134 11.15 -15.72 29.89
CA TRP A 134 10.41 -16.97 29.72
C TRP A 134 9.40 -17.26 30.83
N PHE A 135 9.72 -16.91 32.07
CA PHE A 135 8.91 -17.22 33.26
C PHE A 135 7.95 -16.07 33.61
N ASN A 136 8.44 -14.85 33.52
CA ASN A 136 7.75 -13.66 33.98
C ASN A 136 7.27 -12.80 32.83
N LYS A 137 6.06 -12.20 32.94
CA LYS A 137 5.52 -11.19 32.03
C LYS A 137 5.81 -9.77 32.52
N THR A 138 5.91 -9.59 33.84
CA THR A 138 6.33 -8.36 34.49
C THR A 138 7.27 -8.72 35.64
N THR A 139 7.85 -7.74 36.27
CA THR A 139 8.68 -7.90 37.47
C THR A 139 8.06 -8.78 38.55
N LEU A 140 6.80 -8.59 38.80
CA LEU A 140 6.09 -9.22 39.93
C LEU A 140 5.21 -10.40 39.51
N ASN A 141 4.93 -10.55 38.21
CA ASN A 141 3.93 -11.50 37.73
C ASN A 141 4.49 -12.47 36.71
N GLN A 142 4.21 -13.74 36.91
CA GLN A 142 4.52 -14.79 35.95
C GLN A 142 3.48 -14.82 34.81
N TRP A 143 3.89 -15.36 33.65
CA TRP A 143 2.96 -15.74 32.61
C TRP A 143 1.99 -16.82 33.13
N SER A 144 0.74 -16.78 32.71
CA SER A 144 -0.20 -17.88 32.97
C SER A 144 0.29 -19.19 32.34
N THR A 145 0.95 -19.10 31.22
CA THR A 145 1.70 -20.20 30.58
C THR A 145 3.12 -19.71 30.29
N GLN A 146 4.14 -20.39 30.83
CA GLN A 146 5.53 -20.01 30.60
C GLN A 146 5.84 -19.95 29.10
N GLY A 147 6.54 -18.90 28.70
CA GLY A 147 6.84 -18.63 27.29
C GLY A 147 5.61 -18.22 26.47
N VAL A 148 4.56 -17.64 27.12
CA VAL A 148 3.32 -17.13 26.52
C VAL A 148 2.31 -18.23 26.13
N TYR A 149 2.76 -19.30 25.50
CA TYR A 149 1.95 -20.49 25.16
C TYR A 149 2.82 -21.76 25.22
N SER A 150 2.20 -22.92 25.41
CA SER A 150 2.90 -24.21 25.36
C SER A 150 2.86 -24.84 23.97
N ASN A 151 1.71 -25.42 23.55
CA ASN A 151 1.59 -26.17 22.30
C ASN A 151 0.51 -25.65 21.35
N SER A 152 -0.28 -24.66 21.76
CA SER A 152 -1.39 -24.12 20.99
C SER A 152 -1.38 -22.60 20.97
N PRO A 153 -0.54 -21.97 20.13
CA PRO A 153 -0.57 -20.53 19.94
C PRO A 153 -1.87 -20.08 19.26
N ASP A 154 -2.37 -18.90 19.63
CA ASP A 154 -3.43 -18.22 18.88
C ASP A 154 -2.80 -17.56 17.64
N ILE A 155 -2.75 -18.29 16.53
CA ILE A 155 -2.04 -17.87 15.31
C ILE A 155 -2.88 -16.85 14.54
N VAL A 156 -2.30 -15.70 14.25
CA VAL A 156 -2.87 -14.66 13.39
C VAL A 156 -2.58 -14.96 11.92
N THR A 157 -1.34 -15.29 11.61
CA THR A 157 -0.86 -15.57 10.26
C THR A 157 0.47 -16.34 10.29
N THR A 158 0.88 -16.83 9.13
CA THR A 158 2.13 -17.58 8.96
C THR A 158 2.82 -17.16 7.68
N GLN A 159 4.15 -17.07 7.69
CA GLN A 159 4.96 -16.88 6.49
C GLN A 159 5.95 -18.01 6.33
N HIS A 160 6.04 -18.54 5.12
CA HIS A 160 7.09 -19.47 4.71
C HIS A 160 8.35 -18.73 4.31
N PHE A 161 9.50 -19.26 4.70
CA PHE A 161 10.84 -18.79 4.35
C PHE A 161 11.58 -19.91 3.62
N ASP A 162 11.97 -19.67 2.38
CA ASP A 162 12.71 -20.66 1.59
C ASP A 162 14.19 -20.70 1.98
N ASN A 163 14.80 -19.53 2.14
CA ASN A 163 16.24 -19.37 2.34
C ASN A 163 16.62 -18.78 3.72
N GLY A 164 15.66 -18.24 4.47
CA GLY A 164 15.89 -17.61 5.78
C GLY A 164 16.57 -16.24 5.72
N ASN A 165 16.62 -15.61 4.55
CA ASN A 165 17.10 -14.23 4.35
C ASN A 165 16.00 -13.30 3.84
N GLU A 166 14.79 -13.80 3.73
CA GLU A 166 13.62 -13.02 3.33
C GLU A 166 13.19 -12.08 4.46
N ASN A 167 12.59 -10.97 4.09
CA ASN A 167 11.91 -10.10 5.03
C ASN A 167 10.56 -10.71 5.46
N LEU A 168 10.12 -10.39 6.67
CA LEU A 168 8.75 -10.68 7.08
C LEU A 168 7.82 -9.61 6.48
N ASP A 169 6.78 -10.07 5.77
CA ASP A 169 5.73 -9.21 5.19
C ASP A 169 4.40 -9.97 5.19
N VAL A 170 3.60 -9.77 6.22
CA VAL A 170 2.40 -10.58 6.47
C VAL A 170 1.17 -9.73 6.74
N ASP A 171 0.02 -10.17 6.22
CA ASP A 171 -1.29 -9.54 6.45
C ASP A 171 -1.77 -9.85 7.88
N ILE A 172 -1.92 -8.79 8.69
CA ILE A 172 -2.48 -8.85 10.05
C ILE A 172 -3.75 -7.98 10.16
N THR A 173 -4.43 -7.75 9.04
CA THR A 173 -5.60 -6.85 8.95
C THR A 173 -6.66 -7.18 9.98
N ASN A 174 -7.02 -8.45 10.13
CA ASN A 174 -8.06 -8.85 11.08
C ASN A 174 -7.67 -8.53 12.54
N TYR A 175 -6.40 -8.68 12.89
CA TYR A 175 -5.91 -8.36 14.23
C TYR A 175 -5.98 -6.86 14.51
N ILE A 176 -5.47 -6.04 13.61
CA ILE A 176 -5.49 -4.57 13.78
C ILE A 176 -6.93 -4.05 13.80
N ASN A 177 -7.79 -4.52 12.88
CA ASN A 177 -9.20 -4.13 12.84
C ASN A 177 -9.96 -4.52 14.14
N GLY A 178 -9.64 -5.67 14.73
CA GLY A 178 -10.18 -6.06 16.04
C GLY A 178 -9.87 -5.01 17.12
N ILE A 179 -8.67 -4.46 17.11
CA ILE A 179 -8.27 -3.43 18.08
C ILE A 179 -8.93 -2.08 17.76
N VAL A 180 -8.77 -1.56 16.55
CA VAL A 180 -9.16 -0.17 16.23
C VAL A 180 -10.66 0.02 15.97
N LEU A 181 -11.39 -1.03 15.59
CA LEU A 181 -12.83 -0.97 15.32
C LEU A 181 -13.67 -1.63 16.39
N SER A 182 -13.21 -2.77 16.95
CA SER A 182 -13.98 -3.56 17.92
C SER A 182 -13.57 -3.31 19.36
N GLY A 183 -12.47 -2.59 19.60
CA GLY A 183 -11.97 -2.28 20.93
C GLY A 183 -11.29 -3.47 21.64
N ASP A 184 -10.79 -4.44 20.88
CA ASP A 184 -10.01 -5.54 21.44
C ASP A 184 -8.77 -5.02 22.14
N THR A 185 -8.37 -5.68 23.23
CA THR A 185 -7.19 -5.27 23.98
C THR A 185 -5.91 -5.58 23.19
N ASN A 186 -5.07 -4.57 22.98
CA ASN A 186 -3.76 -4.71 22.37
C ASN A 186 -2.70 -5.12 23.41
N HIS A 187 -2.48 -6.41 23.59
CA HIS A 187 -1.35 -6.92 24.38
C HIS A 187 -0.10 -7.15 23.52
N GLY A 188 -0.22 -7.09 22.21
CA GLY A 188 0.83 -7.32 21.24
C GLY A 188 0.78 -8.68 20.56
N LEU A 189 1.79 -8.91 19.76
CA LEU A 189 1.99 -10.12 18.97
C LEU A 189 3.36 -10.73 19.29
N GLY A 190 3.54 -11.98 18.91
CA GLY A 190 4.85 -12.62 18.94
C GLY A 190 5.16 -13.34 17.65
N LEU A 191 6.46 -13.57 17.40
CA LEU A 191 6.97 -14.40 16.33
C LEU A 191 7.69 -15.63 16.93
N ALA A 192 7.48 -16.77 16.30
CA ALA A 192 8.18 -18.01 16.64
C ALA A 192 8.25 -18.93 15.42
N PHE A 193 9.16 -19.89 15.43
CA PHE A 193 9.02 -21.07 14.58
C PHE A 193 7.74 -21.82 14.93
N GLU A 194 7.14 -22.48 13.96
CA GLU A 194 6.00 -23.36 14.22
C GLU A 194 6.29 -24.37 15.33
N VAL A 195 5.25 -24.79 16.04
CA VAL A 195 5.39 -25.68 17.22
C VAL A 195 6.19 -26.96 16.91
N ILE A 196 6.06 -27.50 15.70
CA ILE A 196 6.80 -28.69 15.29
C ILE A 196 8.33 -28.53 15.37
N TYR A 197 8.86 -27.32 15.18
CA TYR A 197 10.29 -27.05 15.28
C TYR A 197 10.79 -26.93 16.72
N GLN A 198 9.90 -26.67 17.68
CA GLN A 198 10.26 -26.48 19.09
C GLN A 198 10.70 -27.78 19.78
N ASP A 199 10.36 -28.93 19.18
CA ASP A 199 10.73 -30.28 19.65
C ASP A 199 11.87 -30.92 18.82
N ILE A 200 12.36 -30.21 17.79
CA ILE A 200 13.46 -30.69 16.94
C ILE A 200 14.79 -30.20 17.53
N THR A 201 15.72 -31.13 17.68
CA THR A 201 17.10 -30.84 18.14
C THR A 201 18.10 -31.15 17.03
N PRO A 202 18.38 -30.19 16.13
CA PRO A 202 19.40 -30.35 15.10
C PRO A 202 20.80 -30.37 15.73
N GLU A 203 21.81 -30.85 14.97
CA GLU A 203 23.21 -30.88 15.40
C GLU A 203 23.73 -29.45 15.73
N ILE A 204 23.28 -28.45 14.96
CA ILE A 204 23.57 -27.04 15.19
C ILE A 204 22.22 -26.29 15.20
N ASP A 205 22.04 -25.44 16.20
CA ASP A 205 20.82 -24.59 16.29
C ASP A 205 20.58 -23.81 15.01
N GLN A 206 19.33 -23.68 14.65
CA GLN A 206 18.88 -22.98 13.44
C GLN A 206 18.20 -21.67 13.82
N SER A 207 18.44 -20.61 13.07
CA SER A 207 17.89 -19.29 13.39
C SER A 207 17.51 -18.45 12.18
N VAL A 208 16.64 -17.46 12.43
CA VAL A 208 16.34 -16.31 11.57
C VAL A 208 16.40 -15.06 12.43
N ALA A 209 16.90 -13.95 11.90
CA ALA A 209 17.06 -12.72 12.65
C ALA A 209 16.49 -11.49 11.92
N PHE A 210 15.89 -10.58 12.69
CA PHE A 210 15.30 -9.35 12.20
C PHE A 210 15.80 -8.14 12.99
N PHE A 211 15.74 -6.95 12.40
CA PHE A 211 15.94 -5.72 13.14
C PHE A 211 14.78 -5.48 14.11
N THR A 212 15.08 -4.85 15.24
CA THR A 212 14.09 -4.44 16.26
C THR A 212 13.87 -2.93 16.24
N LYS A 213 12.98 -2.43 17.11
CA LYS A 213 12.78 -0.98 17.26
C LYS A 213 14.04 -0.22 17.72
N TYR A 214 15.02 -0.93 18.29
CA TYR A 214 16.28 -0.33 18.79
C TYR A 214 17.42 -0.38 17.79
N THR A 215 17.14 -0.71 16.55
CA THR A 215 18.15 -0.86 15.48
C THR A 215 18.99 0.40 15.21
N GLN A 216 18.52 1.58 15.56
CA GLN A 216 19.14 2.87 15.21
C GLN A 216 19.43 3.05 13.71
N THR A 217 18.72 2.31 12.87
CA THR A 217 18.75 2.39 11.41
C THR A 217 17.34 2.64 10.87
N PHE A 218 17.22 2.84 9.57
CA PHE A 218 15.92 2.98 8.92
C PHE A 218 15.18 1.63 8.69
N PHE A 219 15.73 0.53 9.22
CA PHE A 219 15.12 -0.81 9.17
C PHE A 219 14.23 -1.13 10.38
N GLU A 220 13.85 -0.11 11.13
CA GLU A 220 12.91 -0.28 12.23
C GLU A 220 11.62 -0.98 11.74
N PRO A 221 11.14 -2.01 12.46
CA PRO A 221 9.92 -2.72 12.09
C PRO A 221 8.68 -1.86 12.29
N PHE A 222 7.68 -2.07 11.44
CA PHE A 222 6.44 -1.32 11.47
C PHE A 222 5.25 -2.12 10.94
N VAL A 223 4.07 -1.65 11.24
CA VAL A 223 2.84 -2.05 10.55
C VAL A 223 2.49 -1.00 9.51
N GLU A 224 2.40 -1.41 8.27
CA GLU A 224 2.00 -0.56 7.15
C GLU A 224 0.50 -0.69 6.91
N THR A 225 -0.22 0.39 7.16
CA THR A 225 -1.64 0.51 6.84
C THR A 225 -1.79 1.09 5.45
N ILE A 226 -2.42 0.34 4.54
CA ILE A 226 -2.73 0.77 3.18
C ILE A 226 -4.22 1.07 3.13
N PHE A 227 -4.59 2.27 2.72
CA PHE A 227 -5.98 2.71 2.68
C PHE A 227 -6.29 3.58 1.49
N GLN A 228 -7.58 3.68 1.14
CA GLN A 228 -8.04 4.51 0.05
C GLN A 228 -8.39 5.89 0.60
N ASP A 229 -7.59 6.89 0.26
CA ASP A 229 -7.82 8.29 0.64
C ASP A 229 -8.18 9.19 -0.53
N ARG A 230 -8.22 8.63 -1.74
CA ARG A 230 -8.50 9.39 -2.94
C ARG A 230 -9.96 9.81 -2.98
N ILE A 231 -10.17 11.12 -3.02
CA ILE A 231 -11.46 11.73 -3.31
C ILE A 231 -11.47 12.10 -4.80
N GLU A 232 -12.34 11.47 -5.55
CA GLU A 232 -12.49 11.73 -6.97
C GLU A 232 -13.77 12.53 -7.21
N ASP A 233 -13.66 13.86 -7.26
CA ASP A 233 -14.73 14.77 -7.62
C ASP A 233 -14.83 14.82 -9.15
N ASN A 234 -15.95 14.31 -9.68
CA ASN A 234 -16.18 14.26 -11.11
C ASN A 234 -16.70 15.60 -11.70
N ARG A 235 -16.68 16.68 -10.95
CA ARG A 235 -17.19 18.02 -11.35
C ARG A 235 -16.66 18.49 -12.70
N HIS A 236 -15.39 18.23 -13.00
CA HIS A 236 -14.75 18.59 -14.25
C HIS A 236 -14.81 17.51 -15.33
N ASN A 237 -15.27 16.33 -14.99
CA ASN A 237 -15.36 15.19 -15.89
C ASN A 237 -16.67 14.38 -15.69
N PHE A 238 -17.77 15.06 -15.48
CA PHE A 238 -19.06 14.43 -15.33
C PHE A 238 -19.56 13.92 -16.69
N VAL A 239 -19.86 12.63 -16.80
CA VAL A 239 -20.31 12.01 -18.06
C VAL A 239 -21.76 11.57 -17.92
N GLU A 240 -22.57 11.88 -18.94
CA GLU A 240 -23.98 11.45 -19.05
C GLU A 240 -24.13 9.94 -18.84
N LYS A 241 -25.26 9.52 -18.25
CA LYS A 241 -25.63 8.10 -18.03
C LYS A 241 -24.69 7.27 -17.13
N GLN A 242 -23.74 7.92 -16.47
CA GLN A 242 -22.89 7.28 -15.49
C GLN A 242 -23.18 7.82 -14.10
N VAL A 243 -23.19 6.94 -13.08
CA VAL A 243 -23.22 7.39 -11.69
C VAL A 243 -21.86 7.96 -11.34
N GLN A 244 -21.83 9.22 -10.95
CA GLN A 244 -20.62 9.94 -10.63
C GLN A 244 -20.78 10.73 -9.33
N ASN A 245 -19.65 11.16 -8.78
CA ASN A 245 -19.60 11.73 -7.45
C ASN A 245 -19.29 13.22 -7.49
N LEU A 246 -20.06 14.00 -6.73
CA LEU A 246 -19.72 15.39 -6.39
C LEU A 246 -19.50 15.52 -4.89
N TYR A 247 -18.60 16.41 -4.50
CA TYR A 247 -18.20 16.57 -3.11
C TYR A 247 -18.39 18.00 -2.61
N LEU A 248 -18.74 18.08 -1.33
CA LEU A 248 -18.70 19.31 -0.55
C LEU A 248 -17.59 19.21 0.49
N HIS A 249 -16.68 20.19 0.49
CA HIS A 249 -15.63 20.33 1.48
C HIS A 249 -15.96 21.47 2.45
N VAL A 250 -16.03 21.15 3.74
CA VAL A 250 -16.32 22.13 4.81
C VAL A 250 -15.02 22.43 5.55
N THR A 251 -14.42 23.56 5.24
CA THR A 251 -13.10 23.94 5.79
C THR A 251 -13.10 25.34 6.39
N LYS A 252 -12.26 25.55 7.39
CA LYS A 252 -11.92 26.87 7.91
C LYS A 252 -10.38 26.97 8.02
N GLY A 253 -9.76 27.71 7.10
CA GLY A 253 -8.32 27.65 6.90
C GLY A 253 -7.90 26.29 6.37
N THR A 254 -6.99 25.62 7.04
CA THR A 254 -6.49 24.28 6.69
C THR A 254 -7.25 23.14 7.35
N ASN A 255 -8.17 23.44 8.28
CA ASN A 255 -8.84 22.42 9.07
C ASN A 255 -10.23 22.09 8.50
N TYR A 256 -10.57 20.81 8.52
CA TYR A 256 -11.89 20.29 8.19
C TYR A 256 -12.82 20.29 9.41
N TYR A 257 -14.10 20.57 9.20
CA TYR A 257 -15.12 20.61 10.24
C TYR A 257 -16.36 19.84 9.82
N ASP A 258 -16.91 19.06 10.75
CA ASP A 258 -18.16 18.35 10.50
C ASP A 258 -19.36 19.28 10.63
N LEU A 259 -20.31 19.10 9.73
CA LEU A 259 -21.63 19.72 9.85
C LEU A 259 -22.43 19.02 10.97
N ASP A 260 -23.33 19.73 11.61
CA ASP A 260 -24.19 19.20 12.66
C ASP A 260 -25.13 18.09 12.17
N SER A 261 -25.45 18.09 10.86
CA SER A 261 -26.27 17.07 10.19
C SER A 261 -25.80 16.86 8.75
N LEU A 262 -26.21 15.74 8.13
CA LEU A 262 -25.96 15.50 6.72
C LEU A 262 -26.63 16.58 5.88
N PRO A 263 -25.90 17.21 4.94
CA PRO A 263 -26.47 18.21 4.05
C PRO A 263 -27.41 17.54 3.04
N THR A 264 -28.38 18.31 2.51
CA THR A 264 -29.17 17.93 1.34
C THR A 264 -28.63 18.62 0.10
N VAL A 265 -28.86 18.02 -1.06
CA VAL A 265 -28.40 18.58 -2.34
C VAL A 265 -29.53 18.67 -3.36
N ASP A 266 -29.59 19.77 -4.08
CA ASP A 266 -30.40 19.90 -5.30
C ASP A 266 -29.50 19.98 -6.51
N ILE A 267 -29.81 19.24 -7.56
CA ILE A 267 -29.17 19.40 -8.86
C ILE A 267 -30.10 20.17 -9.75
N THR A 268 -29.69 21.36 -10.21
CA THR A 268 -30.51 22.27 -10.99
C THR A 268 -29.84 22.69 -12.30
N ASP A 269 -30.66 23.08 -13.27
CA ASP A 269 -30.20 23.81 -14.45
C ASP A 269 -29.88 25.30 -14.10
N PHE A 270 -29.48 26.07 -15.11
CA PHE A 270 -29.15 27.49 -14.95
C PHE A 270 -30.39 28.36 -14.64
N ASN A 271 -31.63 27.85 -14.86
CA ASN A 271 -32.87 28.49 -14.51
C ASN A 271 -33.40 28.11 -13.12
N ASN A 272 -32.64 27.35 -12.35
CA ASN A 272 -32.98 26.74 -11.07
C ASN A 272 -34.11 25.68 -11.16
N ASN A 273 -34.36 25.07 -12.32
CA ASN A 273 -35.25 23.93 -12.41
C ASN A 273 -34.51 22.66 -11.93
N LEU A 274 -35.17 21.84 -11.12
CA LEU A 274 -34.65 20.56 -10.70
C LEU A 274 -34.46 19.62 -11.90
N VAL A 275 -33.32 19.00 -12.00
CA VAL A 275 -32.94 18.07 -13.08
C VAL A 275 -32.86 16.62 -12.59
N VAL A 276 -32.61 16.41 -11.30
CA VAL A 276 -32.57 15.09 -10.68
C VAL A 276 -33.59 15.06 -9.55
N PRO A 277 -34.45 14.02 -9.48
CA PRO A 277 -35.40 13.89 -8.39
C PRO A 277 -34.72 13.86 -7.03
N LEU A 278 -35.24 14.56 -6.04
CA LEU A 278 -34.66 14.69 -4.69
C LEU A 278 -34.47 13.32 -4.00
N ASN A 279 -35.34 12.36 -4.32
CA ASN A 279 -35.29 11.04 -3.70
C ASN A 279 -34.06 10.21 -4.18
N ASP A 280 -33.45 10.59 -5.29
CA ASP A 280 -32.29 9.91 -5.87
C ASP A 280 -30.96 10.51 -5.39
N LEU A 281 -31.05 11.62 -4.63
CA LEU A 281 -29.88 12.37 -4.15
C LEU A 281 -29.64 12.11 -2.65
N GLN A 282 -28.95 11.03 -2.34
CA GLN A 282 -28.54 10.74 -0.96
C GLN A 282 -27.12 11.21 -0.71
N THR A 283 -26.94 12.03 0.32
CA THR A 283 -25.64 12.49 0.75
C THR A 283 -25.06 11.54 1.79
N THR A 284 -23.77 11.34 1.73
CA THR A 284 -23.01 10.55 2.70
C THR A 284 -21.79 11.32 3.19
N LYS A 285 -21.44 11.15 4.46
CA LYS A 285 -20.18 11.65 4.99
C LYS A 285 -19.07 10.66 4.61
N VAL A 286 -18.03 11.16 3.94
CA VAL A 286 -16.88 10.33 3.52
C VAL A 286 -15.76 10.40 4.56
N ARG A 287 -15.48 11.59 5.06
CA ARG A 287 -14.51 11.90 6.12
C ARG A 287 -14.97 13.14 6.88
N LYS A 288 -14.19 13.52 7.89
CA LYS A 288 -14.37 14.78 8.59
C LYS A 288 -14.45 15.96 7.61
N GLY A 289 -15.58 16.64 7.61
CA GLY A 289 -15.83 17.81 6.77
C GLY A 289 -15.93 17.52 5.26
N ILE A 290 -16.08 16.27 4.83
CA ILE A 290 -16.20 15.91 3.43
C ILE A 290 -17.45 15.08 3.21
N TYR A 291 -18.36 15.62 2.39
CA TYR A 291 -19.65 15.03 2.06
C TYR A 291 -19.71 14.71 0.57
N LYS A 292 -20.38 13.63 0.22
CA LYS A 292 -20.50 13.12 -1.13
C LYS A 292 -21.97 12.95 -1.51
N VAL A 293 -22.30 13.26 -2.75
CA VAL A 293 -23.53 12.82 -3.43
C VAL A 293 -23.14 12.04 -4.68
N SER A 294 -23.83 10.94 -4.95
CA SER A 294 -23.62 10.09 -6.12
C SER A 294 -24.90 10.01 -6.94
N PHE A 295 -24.85 10.35 -8.22
CA PHE A 295 -26.00 10.32 -9.10
C PHE A 295 -25.59 10.23 -10.57
N GLY A 296 -26.53 9.83 -11.43
CA GLY A 296 -26.43 9.90 -12.87
C GLY A 296 -27.33 10.99 -13.44
N LEU A 297 -26.99 11.54 -14.59
CA LEU A 297 -27.84 12.43 -15.36
C LEU A 297 -28.49 11.68 -16.53
N GLU A 298 -29.79 11.59 -16.52
CA GLU A 298 -30.58 10.99 -17.60
C GLU A 298 -31.61 12.01 -18.13
N GLY A 299 -31.84 12.02 -19.45
CA GLY A 299 -32.86 12.85 -20.08
C GLY A 299 -32.57 14.35 -20.09
N VAL A 300 -31.35 14.79 -19.75
CA VAL A 300 -30.91 16.18 -19.79
C VAL A 300 -29.85 16.38 -20.87
N ILE A 301 -29.67 17.62 -21.33
CA ILE A 301 -28.71 17.92 -22.39
C ILE A 301 -27.30 18.01 -21.82
N CYS A 302 -26.50 17.03 -22.16
CA CYS A 302 -25.08 16.94 -21.78
C CYS A 302 -24.20 17.22 -23.02
N ASP A 303 -24.08 18.49 -23.42
CA ASP A 303 -23.36 18.92 -24.63
C ASP A 303 -21.91 19.37 -24.37
N GLY A 304 -21.44 19.23 -23.15
CA GLY A 304 -20.12 19.72 -22.72
C GLY A 304 -20.00 21.23 -22.67
N LYS A 305 -21.08 21.96 -22.86
CA LYS A 305 -21.11 23.43 -22.85
C LYS A 305 -22.04 23.98 -21.77
N ARG A 306 -23.17 23.32 -21.53
CA ARG A 306 -24.12 23.72 -20.49
C ARG A 306 -23.61 23.32 -19.13
N PHE A 307 -23.74 24.23 -18.17
CA PHE A 307 -23.43 23.92 -16.79
C PHE A 307 -24.72 23.62 -16.01
N TYR A 308 -24.57 22.77 -15.02
CA TYR A 308 -25.55 22.48 -13.98
C TYR A 308 -24.98 22.92 -12.64
N ILE A 309 -25.85 23.02 -11.65
CA ILE A 309 -25.51 23.53 -10.31
C ILE A 309 -25.90 22.46 -9.30
N ASP A 310 -24.94 22.06 -8.49
CA ASP A 310 -25.17 21.35 -7.25
C ASP A 310 -25.30 22.38 -6.12
N LYS A 311 -26.47 22.43 -5.53
CA LYS A 311 -26.83 23.34 -4.44
C LYS A 311 -26.95 22.55 -3.15
N TRP A 312 -25.96 22.69 -2.27
CA TRP A 312 -25.91 22.07 -0.96
C TRP A 312 -26.64 22.93 0.06
N LYS A 313 -27.57 22.32 0.80
CA LYS A 313 -28.52 23.00 1.70
C LYS A 313 -28.53 22.38 3.08
N GLY A 314 -29.13 23.12 4.04
CA GLY A 314 -29.24 22.64 5.43
C GLY A 314 -27.89 22.58 6.15
N LEU A 315 -26.99 23.48 5.77
CA LEU A 315 -25.66 23.53 6.34
C LEU A 315 -25.69 24.22 7.72
N SER A 316 -25.19 23.55 8.73
CA SER A 316 -24.99 24.14 10.07
C SER A 316 -23.71 23.62 10.70
N LEU A 317 -23.05 24.48 11.47
CA LEU A 317 -21.82 24.18 12.16
C LEU A 317 -21.89 24.73 13.60
N ASN A 318 -21.82 23.85 14.61
CA ASN A 318 -21.94 24.21 16.02
C ASN A 318 -23.22 25.02 16.32
N GLY A 319 -24.35 24.62 15.74
CA GLY A 319 -25.64 25.29 15.90
C GLY A 319 -25.81 26.57 15.11
N VAL A 320 -24.82 26.99 14.33
CA VAL A 320 -24.90 28.18 13.48
C VAL A 320 -25.22 27.77 12.04
N SER A 321 -26.31 28.31 11.49
CA SER A 321 -26.68 28.08 10.09
C SER A 321 -25.68 28.74 9.14
N ILE A 322 -25.34 28.02 8.10
CA ILE A 322 -24.44 28.47 7.00
C ILE A 322 -25.29 28.60 5.73
N ASP A 323 -25.00 29.60 4.91
CA ASP A 323 -25.65 29.79 3.62
C ASP A 323 -25.46 28.60 2.68
N ASP A 324 -26.41 28.38 1.81
CA ASP A 324 -26.36 27.34 0.77
C ASP A 324 -25.11 27.48 -0.10
N VAL A 325 -24.40 26.41 -0.28
CA VAL A 325 -23.21 26.35 -1.18
C VAL A 325 -23.66 25.91 -2.56
N LYS A 326 -23.35 26.72 -3.57
CA LYS A 326 -23.64 26.45 -4.98
C LYS A 326 -22.34 26.29 -5.75
N GLN A 327 -22.21 25.17 -6.45
CA GLN A 327 -21.06 24.90 -7.31
C GLN A 327 -21.54 24.52 -8.71
N LYS A 328 -20.68 24.70 -9.70
CA LYS A 328 -21.02 24.42 -11.10
C LYS A 328 -20.26 23.18 -11.57
N PHE A 329 -20.94 22.37 -12.40
CA PHE A 329 -20.29 21.30 -13.15
C PHE A 329 -20.81 21.25 -14.59
N ILE A 330 -20.01 20.72 -15.51
CA ILE A 330 -20.33 20.65 -16.93
C ILE A 330 -20.35 19.18 -17.34
N PRO A 331 -21.55 18.59 -17.56
CA PRO A 331 -21.62 17.22 -18.02
C PRO A 331 -21.23 17.13 -19.51
N LYS A 332 -20.51 16.09 -19.84
CA LYS A 332 -20.11 15.72 -21.20
C LYS A 332 -21.05 14.68 -21.76
N PRO A 333 -21.30 14.69 -23.08
CA PRO A 333 -22.11 13.65 -23.68
C PRO A 333 -21.44 12.28 -23.50
N TYR A 334 -22.27 11.29 -23.26
CA TYR A 334 -21.83 9.90 -23.37
C TYR A 334 -21.56 9.63 -24.87
N THR A 335 -20.32 9.58 -25.27
CA THR A 335 -19.94 9.14 -26.61
C THR A 335 -20.01 7.60 -26.62
N ALA A 336 -21.04 7.07 -27.29
CA ALA A 336 -21.18 5.66 -27.58
C ALA A 336 -19.99 5.21 -28.45
N GLY A 337 -19.02 4.62 -27.85
CA GLY A 337 -17.75 4.11 -28.39
C GLY A 337 -16.99 3.40 -27.29
N PHE A 338 -17.48 3.55 -26.05
CA PHE A 338 -17.01 2.80 -24.90
C PHE A 338 -18.13 1.87 -24.46
N THR A 339 -18.19 0.68 -25.01
CA THR A 339 -18.98 -0.39 -24.41
C THR A 339 -18.29 -0.80 -23.12
N ILE A 340 -18.71 -0.18 -22.02
CA ILE A 340 -18.38 -0.67 -20.70
C ILE A 340 -19.12 -1.99 -20.59
N GLY A 341 -18.38 -3.10 -20.47
CA GLY A 341 -18.99 -4.38 -20.15
C GLY A 341 -19.87 -4.23 -18.90
N GLU A 342 -20.97 -4.95 -18.84
CA GLU A 342 -22.09 -4.80 -17.87
C GLU A 342 -21.71 -4.75 -16.38
N ASN A 343 -20.40 -4.82 -16.03
CA ASN A 343 -19.87 -4.80 -14.66
C ASN A 343 -18.73 -3.78 -14.41
N GLN A 344 -18.47 -2.82 -15.32
CA GLN A 344 -17.44 -1.81 -15.11
C GLN A 344 -18.04 -0.41 -15.06
N THR A 345 -18.10 0.14 -13.85
CA THR A 345 -18.59 1.50 -13.55
C THR A 345 -17.53 2.60 -13.73
N GLU A 346 -16.31 2.28 -14.17
CA GLU A 346 -15.22 3.24 -14.30
C GLU A 346 -14.63 3.24 -15.71
N LEU A 347 -14.41 4.43 -16.28
CA LEU A 347 -13.57 4.63 -17.45
C LEU A 347 -12.14 4.13 -17.13
N GLN A 348 -11.77 2.99 -17.67
CA GLN A 348 -10.39 2.51 -17.53
C GLN A 348 -9.47 3.47 -18.29
N ARG A 349 -8.63 4.16 -17.54
CA ARG A 349 -7.54 4.96 -18.09
C ARG A 349 -6.27 4.15 -18.03
N TYR A 350 -5.55 4.13 -19.14
CA TYR A 350 -4.28 3.41 -19.24
C TYR A 350 -3.14 4.40 -19.35
N ALA A 351 -2.08 4.17 -18.60
CA ALA A 351 -0.80 4.81 -18.81
C ALA A 351 0.08 3.88 -19.66
N ILE A 352 0.75 4.45 -20.65
CA ILE A 352 1.72 3.72 -21.46
C ILE A 352 3.09 3.89 -20.82
N GLN A 353 3.83 2.80 -20.72
CA GLN A 353 5.21 2.81 -20.29
C GLN A 353 6.09 2.16 -21.36
N PHE A 354 7.15 2.85 -21.72
CA PHE A 354 8.13 2.37 -22.68
C PHE A 354 9.40 1.93 -21.95
N PHE A 355 9.91 0.78 -22.34
CA PHE A 355 11.22 0.29 -21.92
C PHE A 355 12.13 0.20 -23.14
N GLY A 356 13.39 0.58 -22.98
CA GLY A 356 14.37 0.63 -24.07
C GLY A 356 14.36 1.91 -24.89
N LEU A 357 13.42 2.84 -24.61
CA LEU A 357 13.37 4.17 -25.23
C LEU A 357 12.86 5.19 -24.20
N LYS A 358 13.55 6.31 -24.07
CA LYS A 358 13.16 7.43 -23.19
C LYS A 358 12.74 8.65 -24.01
N HIS A 359 11.86 9.45 -23.47
CA HIS A 359 11.48 10.72 -24.08
C HIS A 359 12.68 11.67 -24.17
N ASN A 360 12.90 12.28 -25.35
CA ASN A 360 14.05 13.13 -25.69
C ASN A 360 15.42 12.41 -25.62
N GLU A 361 15.46 11.08 -25.77
CA GLU A 361 16.70 10.33 -25.83
C GLU A 361 17.45 10.60 -27.15
N LYS A 362 18.79 10.65 -27.06
CA LYS A 362 19.67 10.68 -28.21
C LYS A 362 20.21 9.28 -28.49
N ILE A 363 19.98 8.79 -29.70
CA ILE A 363 20.36 7.44 -30.16
C ILE A 363 21.40 7.58 -31.24
N LEU A 364 22.50 6.85 -31.17
CA LEU A 364 23.50 6.84 -32.20
C LEU A 364 22.98 6.11 -33.47
N ARG A 365 23.27 6.68 -34.61
CA ARG A 365 22.97 6.03 -35.88
C ARG A 365 23.73 4.70 -35.98
N GLY A 366 23.06 3.64 -36.40
CA GLY A 366 23.61 2.29 -36.49
C GLY A 366 23.24 1.38 -35.30
N GLU A 367 22.63 1.93 -34.25
CA GLU A 367 22.10 1.10 -33.16
C GLU A 367 20.83 0.38 -33.59
N LYS A 368 20.69 -0.88 -33.08
CA LYS A 368 19.43 -1.62 -33.10
C LYS A 368 18.80 -1.53 -31.73
N ARG A 369 17.55 -1.05 -31.66
CA ARG A 369 16.83 -0.85 -30.41
C ARG A 369 15.60 -1.73 -30.35
N LYS A 370 15.51 -2.53 -29.28
CA LYS A 370 14.26 -3.20 -28.88
C LYS A 370 13.50 -2.29 -27.92
N VAL A 371 12.27 -1.99 -28.27
CA VAL A 371 11.36 -1.19 -27.43
C VAL A 371 10.22 -2.09 -27.00
N VAL A 372 9.95 -2.13 -25.71
CA VAL A 372 8.82 -2.84 -25.10
C VAL A 372 7.80 -1.82 -24.65
N VAL A 373 6.54 -2.04 -24.97
CA VAL A 373 5.42 -1.18 -24.62
C VAL A 373 4.53 -1.92 -23.62
N THR A 374 4.34 -1.36 -22.44
CA THR A 374 3.42 -1.91 -21.47
C THR A 374 2.30 -0.93 -21.16
N PHE A 375 1.13 -1.48 -20.89
CA PHE A 375 -0.05 -0.72 -20.49
C PHE A 375 -0.36 -1.02 -19.03
N ARG A 376 -0.57 0.03 -18.28
CA ARG A 376 -0.95 -0.08 -16.88
C ARG A 376 -2.27 0.66 -16.67
N SER A 377 -3.23 0.01 -16.03
CA SER A 377 -4.42 0.72 -15.56
C SER A 377 -3.99 1.77 -14.53
N ILE A 378 -4.52 3.00 -14.67
CA ILE A 378 -4.25 4.06 -13.69
C ILE A 378 -4.93 3.74 -12.36
N ASN A 379 -6.03 2.99 -12.41
CA ASN A 379 -6.85 2.67 -11.24
C ASN A 379 -6.42 1.36 -10.54
N GLU A 380 -5.64 0.52 -11.21
CA GLU A 380 -5.16 -0.74 -10.64
C GLU A 380 -3.65 -0.92 -10.90
N PRO A 381 -2.88 -1.46 -9.96
CA PRO A 381 -1.44 -1.70 -10.16
C PRO A 381 -1.15 -2.91 -11.07
N LYS A 382 -2.08 -3.26 -11.97
CA LYS A 382 -1.97 -4.38 -12.90
C LYS A 382 -1.55 -3.91 -14.28
N SER A 383 -0.62 -4.65 -14.90
CA SER A 383 -0.39 -4.56 -16.34
C SER A 383 -1.61 -5.11 -17.08
N VAL A 384 -2.03 -4.39 -18.12
CA VAL A 384 -3.16 -4.76 -18.95
C VAL A 384 -2.63 -5.25 -20.27
N LEU A 385 -3.16 -6.38 -20.77
CA LEU A 385 -2.87 -6.91 -22.08
C LEU A 385 -3.94 -6.40 -23.06
N PHE A 386 -3.50 -5.90 -24.19
CA PHE A 386 -4.35 -5.54 -25.32
C PHE A 386 -4.35 -6.67 -26.35
N ASP A 387 -5.45 -6.86 -27.06
CA ASP A 387 -5.56 -7.88 -28.10
C ASP A 387 -4.64 -7.59 -29.27
N GLU A 388 -4.53 -6.33 -29.64
CA GLU A 388 -3.63 -5.84 -30.70
C GLU A 388 -2.99 -4.52 -30.23
N VAL A 389 -1.70 -4.36 -30.48
CA VAL A 389 -0.99 -3.10 -30.27
C VAL A 389 -0.21 -2.76 -31.52
N SER A 390 -0.35 -1.53 -31.99
CA SER A 390 0.37 -1.04 -33.17
C SER A 390 1.13 0.24 -32.83
N TYR A 391 2.23 0.46 -33.53
CA TYR A 391 2.98 1.70 -33.45
C TYR A 391 3.06 2.38 -34.82
N ARG A 392 3.17 3.69 -34.80
CA ARG A 392 3.48 4.51 -35.98
C ARG A 392 4.67 5.39 -35.65
N MET A 393 5.62 5.50 -36.62
CA MET A 393 6.77 6.38 -36.48
C MET A 393 6.70 7.47 -37.54
N PHE A 394 6.90 8.71 -37.15
CA PHE A 394 6.83 9.86 -38.05
C PHE A 394 7.80 10.98 -37.63
N ILE A 395 7.99 11.94 -38.49
CA ILE A 395 8.69 13.19 -38.24
C ILE A 395 7.74 14.36 -38.50
N LYS A 396 7.97 15.49 -37.82
CA LYS A 396 7.23 16.72 -38.09
C LYS A 396 7.99 17.62 -39.04
N GLU A 397 7.34 17.98 -40.14
CA GLU A 397 7.79 19.02 -41.05
C GLU A 397 6.81 20.19 -41.01
N GLY A 398 7.10 21.19 -40.17
CA GLY A 398 6.19 22.27 -39.87
C GLY A 398 4.91 21.77 -39.14
N ARG A 399 3.76 21.84 -39.81
CA ARG A 399 2.47 21.36 -39.29
C ARG A 399 2.05 19.98 -39.78
N THR A 400 2.88 19.35 -40.64
CA THR A 400 2.56 18.10 -41.33
C THR A 400 3.38 16.95 -40.75
N ASP A 401 2.73 15.82 -40.54
CA ASP A 401 3.38 14.58 -40.12
C ASP A 401 3.86 13.83 -41.40
N VAL A 402 5.15 13.54 -41.49
CA VAL A 402 5.71 12.69 -42.53
C VAL A 402 5.94 11.32 -41.93
N VAL A 403 5.13 10.35 -42.36
CA VAL A 403 5.16 8.99 -41.84
C VAL A 403 6.38 8.24 -42.33
N ILE A 404 7.16 7.65 -41.44
CA ILE A 404 8.31 6.80 -41.70
C ILE A 404 7.91 5.32 -41.68
N TYR A 405 7.21 4.92 -40.61
CA TYR A 405 6.56 3.62 -40.48
C TYR A 405 5.09 3.87 -40.20
N ASP A 406 4.23 3.37 -41.07
CA ASP A 406 2.79 3.41 -40.84
C ASP A 406 2.39 2.37 -39.76
N TRP A 407 1.16 2.37 -39.37
CA TRP A 407 0.66 1.52 -38.31
C TRP A 407 1.10 0.07 -38.50
N THR A 408 2.05 -0.35 -37.67
CA THR A 408 2.65 -1.68 -37.69
C THR A 408 2.33 -2.39 -36.39
N LEU A 409 1.83 -3.63 -36.52
CA LEU A 409 1.53 -4.45 -35.34
C LEU A 409 2.79 -4.81 -34.58
N LEU A 410 2.70 -4.77 -33.25
CA LEU A 410 3.74 -5.26 -32.35
C LEU A 410 3.65 -6.79 -32.24
N ASP A 411 4.78 -7.42 -31.93
CA ASP A 411 4.79 -8.83 -31.56
C ASP A 411 4.20 -8.99 -30.15
N VAL A 412 3.01 -9.53 -30.07
CA VAL A 412 2.25 -9.69 -28.81
C VAL A 412 2.40 -11.09 -28.19
N THR A 413 3.16 -12.00 -28.81
CA THR A 413 3.23 -13.41 -28.38
C THR A 413 3.88 -13.58 -27.02
N ASN A 414 4.82 -12.71 -26.64
CA ASN A 414 5.46 -12.74 -25.32
C ASN A 414 5.51 -11.35 -24.67
N GLU A 415 5.70 -10.31 -25.47
CA GLU A 415 5.82 -8.91 -25.05
C GLU A 415 5.31 -8.03 -26.18
N ASN A 416 4.63 -6.92 -25.87
CA ASN A 416 4.34 -5.91 -26.86
C ASN A 416 5.65 -5.19 -27.21
N SER A 417 6.39 -5.69 -28.19
CA SER A 417 7.70 -5.15 -28.51
C SER A 417 7.92 -4.97 -30.02
N PHE A 418 8.81 -4.06 -30.36
CA PHE A 418 9.33 -3.88 -31.71
C PHE A 418 10.81 -3.57 -31.66
N VAL A 419 11.48 -3.89 -32.77
CA VAL A 419 12.88 -3.55 -32.96
C VAL A 419 12.98 -2.62 -34.16
N PHE A 420 13.63 -1.48 -34.01
CA PHE A 420 13.98 -0.62 -35.14
C PHE A 420 15.48 -0.48 -35.27
N ASP A 421 15.92 -0.43 -36.52
CA ASP A 421 17.32 -0.28 -36.90
C ASP A 421 17.57 1.17 -37.31
N THR A 422 18.43 1.85 -36.58
CA THR A 422 18.72 3.26 -36.82
C THR A 422 19.76 3.48 -37.95
N SER A 423 20.31 2.39 -38.54
CA SER A 423 21.33 2.48 -39.60
C SER A 423 20.86 3.27 -40.84
N PHE A 424 19.58 3.15 -41.14
CA PHE A 424 18.96 3.81 -42.31
C PHE A 424 18.26 5.13 -41.95
N MET A 425 18.28 5.53 -40.69
CA MET A 425 17.61 6.74 -40.23
C MET A 425 18.53 7.96 -40.40
N ILE A 426 17.95 9.07 -40.83
CA ILE A 426 18.67 10.34 -40.97
C ILE A 426 18.79 10.99 -39.60
N PRO A 427 19.92 11.63 -39.23
CA PRO A 427 20.07 12.36 -37.99
C PRO A 427 19.04 13.50 -37.88
N ARG A 428 18.02 13.30 -37.08
CA ARG A 428 16.93 14.22 -36.82
C ARG A 428 16.01 13.69 -35.71
N GLU A 429 15.02 14.47 -35.37
CA GLU A 429 13.99 14.12 -34.37
C GLU A 429 12.90 13.24 -34.98
N TYR A 430 12.51 12.19 -34.25
CA TYR A 430 11.46 11.25 -34.58
C TYR A 430 10.44 11.16 -33.45
N MET A 431 9.23 10.78 -33.81
CA MET A 431 8.10 10.59 -32.87
C MET A 431 7.48 9.22 -33.07
N ILE A 432 7.09 8.59 -32.01
CA ILE A 432 6.34 7.33 -32.00
C ILE A 432 4.99 7.54 -31.33
N GLU A 433 3.94 7.08 -31.97
CA GLU A 433 2.59 6.97 -31.45
C GLU A 433 2.20 5.50 -31.29
N ILE A 434 1.38 5.21 -30.31
CA ILE A 434 0.88 3.87 -30.04
C ILE A 434 -0.64 3.85 -30.17
N LYS A 435 -1.15 2.78 -30.76
CA LYS A 435 -2.56 2.44 -30.85
C LYS A 435 -2.77 1.05 -30.28
N GLY A 436 -3.69 0.90 -29.33
CA GLY A 436 -4.09 -0.37 -28.76
C GLY A 436 -5.53 -0.72 -29.11
N LYS A 437 -5.83 -2.01 -29.23
CA LYS A 437 -7.17 -2.52 -29.44
C LYS A 437 -7.51 -3.54 -28.36
N THR A 438 -8.68 -3.40 -27.77
CA THR A 438 -9.23 -4.33 -26.79
C THR A 438 -10.72 -4.52 -27.08
N HIS A 439 -11.20 -5.77 -27.09
CA HIS A 439 -12.62 -6.14 -27.25
C HIS A 439 -13.35 -5.40 -28.40
N ASN A 440 -12.72 -5.24 -29.55
CA ASN A 440 -13.20 -4.53 -30.74
C ASN A 440 -13.15 -3.00 -30.69
N GLU A 441 -12.54 -2.38 -29.71
CA GLU A 441 -12.35 -0.94 -29.64
C GLU A 441 -10.90 -0.55 -29.91
N GLU A 442 -10.72 0.45 -30.78
CA GLU A 442 -9.41 1.06 -31.02
C GLU A 442 -9.21 2.25 -30.08
N ILE A 443 -8.15 2.22 -29.30
CA ILE A 443 -7.78 3.30 -28.38
C ILE A 443 -6.48 3.94 -28.88
N PHE A 444 -6.58 5.21 -29.26
CA PHE A 444 -5.40 6.01 -29.62
C PHE A 444 -4.84 6.68 -28.37
N TYR A 445 -3.55 6.57 -28.21
CA TYR A 445 -2.83 7.25 -27.15
C TYR A 445 -2.15 8.50 -27.71
N ASN A 446 -2.51 9.66 -27.18
CA ASN A 446 -1.93 10.95 -27.59
C ASN A 446 -0.52 11.20 -27.01
N GLU A 447 0.03 10.26 -26.27
CA GLU A 447 1.38 10.37 -25.74
C GLU A 447 2.38 9.93 -26.80
N THR A 448 2.99 10.92 -27.47
CA THR A 448 4.08 10.67 -28.40
C THR A 448 5.41 10.60 -27.67
N ILE A 449 6.16 9.52 -27.86
CA ILE A 449 7.58 9.50 -27.51
C ILE A 449 8.39 10.18 -28.61
N LYS A 450 9.22 11.10 -28.17
CA LYS A 450 10.13 11.88 -28.99
C LYS A 450 11.56 11.44 -28.72
N PHE A 451 12.36 11.25 -29.77
CA PHE A 451 13.78 10.93 -29.67
C PHE A 451 14.56 11.50 -30.85
N GLU A 452 15.85 11.63 -30.70
CA GLU A 452 16.74 12.20 -31.73
C GLU A 452 17.78 11.16 -32.19
N ILE A 453 17.90 10.95 -33.49
CA ILE A 453 19.02 10.19 -34.05
C ILE A 453 20.17 11.16 -34.25
N VAL A 454 21.35 10.78 -33.74
CA VAL A 454 22.59 11.56 -33.88
C VAL A 454 23.62 10.74 -34.64
N SER A 455 24.42 11.42 -35.47
CA SER A 455 25.58 10.79 -36.12
C SER A 455 26.78 10.77 -35.17
N GLU A 456 27.60 9.73 -35.24
CA GLU A 456 28.95 9.81 -34.67
C GLU A 456 29.68 11.03 -35.23
N LYS A 457 30.36 11.78 -34.38
CA LYS A 457 31.23 12.85 -34.80
C LYS A 457 32.50 12.35 -35.45
#